data_63a1e8172599c6951b9afe92e209559d
#
_entry.id   63a1e8172599c6951b9afe92e209559d
#
_cell.length_a   1.000
_cell.length_b   1.000
_cell.length_c   1.000
_cell.angle_alpha   90.00
_cell.angle_beta   90.00
_cell.angle_gamma   90.00
#
_symmetry.space_group_name_H-M   'P 1'
#
loop_
_entity.id
_entity.type
_entity.pdbx_description
1 polymer ?
#
loop_
_entity_poly.entity_id
_entity_poly.type
_entity_poly.pdbx_seq_one_letter_code
_entity_poly.pdbx_strand_id
1 'polypeptide(L)' 'MNSCEFVTFISALANIISENKTQAEIDILAAFFTQLGDTLATISAFNFNN' A
#
# COMPACT_ATOMS: atom_id res chain seq x y z
N MET A 1 -3.35 -7.47 -15.12
CA MET A 1 -2.58 -6.22 -15.04
C MET A 1 -1.11 -6.57 -14.98
N ASN A 2 -0.29 -6.00 -15.88
CA ASN A 2 1.15 -6.25 -15.85
C ASN A 2 1.83 -5.37 -14.80
N SER A 3 3.12 -5.59 -14.56
CA SER A 3 3.83 -4.88 -13.50
C SER A 3 3.91 -3.37 -13.75
N CYS A 4 4.06 -2.94 -14.99
CA CYS A 4 4.09 -1.51 -15.31
C CYS A 4 2.75 -0.85 -15.01
N GLU A 5 1.66 -1.49 -15.41
CA GLU A 5 0.32 -0.98 -15.15
C GLU A 5 0.04 -0.93 -13.65
N PHE A 6 0.47 -1.95 -12.93
CA PHE A 6 0.28 -2.02 -11.49
C PHE A 6 1.00 -0.88 -10.78
N VAL A 7 2.27 -0.67 -11.11
CA VAL A 7 3.07 0.41 -10.50
C VAL A 7 2.48 1.78 -10.87
N THR A 8 2.04 1.95 -12.11
CA THR A 8 1.41 3.20 -12.54
C THR A 8 0.13 3.47 -11.76
N PHE A 9 -0.70 2.44 -11.58
CA PHE A 9 -1.94 2.56 -10.80
C PHE A 9 -1.65 2.94 -9.36
N ILE A 10 -0.69 2.29 -8.72
CA ILE A 10 -0.32 2.59 -7.34
C ILE A 10 0.22 4.02 -7.21
N SER A 11 1.04 4.46 -8.18
CA SER A 11 1.58 5.82 -8.17
C SER A 11 0.48 6.87 -8.27
N ALA A 12 -0.49 6.64 -9.15
CA ALA A 12 -1.63 7.55 -9.30
C ALA A 12 -2.46 7.60 -8.01
N LEU A 13 -2.69 6.44 -7.41
CA LEU A 13 -3.43 6.35 -6.16
C LEU A 13 -2.71 7.06 -5.03
N ALA A 14 -1.39 6.89 -4.94
CA ALA A 14 -0.57 7.57 -3.93
C ALA A 14 -0.65 9.08 -4.07
N ASN A 15 -0.62 9.58 -5.31
CA ASN A 15 -0.76 11.01 -5.56
C ASN A 15 -2.10 11.54 -5.06
N ILE A 16 -3.17 10.80 -5.32
CA ILE A 16 -4.52 11.20 -4.89
C ILE A 16 -4.60 11.20 -3.36
N ILE A 17 -4.11 10.15 -2.73
CA ILE A 17 -4.17 10.01 -1.27
C ILE A 17 -3.38 11.13 -0.58
N SER A 18 -2.25 11.53 -1.17
CA SER A 18 -1.37 12.53 -0.56
C SER A 18 -1.84 13.98 -0.76
N GLU A 19 -2.82 14.22 -1.63
CA GLU A 19 -3.30 15.56 -1.90
C GLU A 19 -3.84 16.21 -0.62
N ASN A 20 -3.42 17.46 -0.38
CA ASN A 20 -3.88 18.29 0.74
C ASN A 20 -3.59 17.67 2.11
N LYS A 21 -2.58 16.81 2.19
CA LYS A 21 -2.16 16.21 3.46
C LYS A 21 -0.86 16.86 3.93
N THR A 22 -0.72 16.96 5.24
CA THR A 22 0.55 17.39 5.84
C THR A 22 1.55 16.24 5.75
N GLN A 23 2.83 16.58 5.94
CA GLN A 23 3.88 15.55 5.97
C GLN A 23 3.61 14.51 7.06
N ALA A 24 3.16 14.95 8.23
CA ALA A 24 2.83 14.04 9.32
C ALA A 24 1.71 13.07 8.95
N GLU A 25 0.69 13.59 8.26
CA GLU A 25 -0.42 12.74 7.80
C GLU A 25 0.04 11.73 6.75
N ILE A 26 0.91 12.15 5.83
CA ILE A 26 1.46 11.25 4.82
C ILE A 26 2.27 10.14 5.48
N ASP A 27 3.08 10.50 6.50
CA ASP A 27 3.88 9.52 7.22
C ASP A 27 3.01 8.47 7.91
N ILE A 28 1.92 8.89 8.53
CA ILE A 28 0.98 7.98 9.18
C ILE A 28 0.31 7.06 8.16
N LEU A 29 -0.11 7.63 7.03
CA LEU A 29 -0.73 6.83 5.95
C LEU A 29 0.26 5.80 5.40
N ALA A 30 1.51 6.21 5.20
CA ALA A 30 2.53 5.28 4.71
C ALA A 30 2.73 4.12 5.67
N ALA A 31 2.80 4.40 6.97
CA ALA A 31 2.95 3.37 8.00
C ALA A 31 1.73 2.44 8.02
N PHE A 32 0.53 3.00 7.89
CA PHE A 32 -0.71 2.21 7.86
C PHE A 32 -0.71 1.23 6.70
N PHE A 33 -0.41 1.71 5.50
CA PHE A 33 -0.44 0.85 4.31
C PHE A 33 0.69 -0.17 4.32
N THR A 34 1.84 0.18 4.87
CA THR A 34 2.96 -0.75 4.99
C THR A 34 2.58 -1.91 5.92
N GLN A 35 2.02 -1.59 7.08
CA GLN A 35 1.59 -2.62 8.04
C GLN A 35 0.45 -3.47 7.49
N LEU A 36 -0.49 -2.83 6.82
CA LEU A 36 -1.59 -3.57 6.21
C LEU A 36 -1.08 -4.57 5.17
N GLY A 37 -0.16 -4.13 4.31
CA GLY A 37 0.44 -5.01 3.30
C GLY A 37 1.20 -6.17 3.94
N ASP A 38 2.01 -5.87 4.95
CA ASP A 38 2.79 -6.89 5.65
C ASP A 38 1.89 -7.91 6.34
N THR A 39 0.82 -7.45 6.96
CA THR A 39 -0.13 -8.33 7.62
C THR A 39 -0.86 -9.23 6.63
N LEU A 40 -1.26 -8.67 5.49
CA LEU A 40 -1.89 -9.45 4.43
C LEU A 40 -0.93 -10.51 3.89
N ALA A 41 0.34 -10.17 3.74
CA ALA A 41 1.35 -11.12 3.30
C ALA A 41 1.51 -12.28 4.31
N THR A 42 1.47 -11.95 5.60
CA THR A 42 1.55 -12.96 6.65
C THR A 42 0.35 -13.90 6.60
N ILE A 43 -0.85 -13.34 6.48
CA ILE A 43 -2.08 -14.15 6.38
C ILE A 43 -2.01 -15.05 5.15
N SER A 44 -1.57 -14.50 4.03
CA SER A 44 -1.43 -15.26 2.78
C SER A 44 -0.47 -16.42 2.94
N ALA A 45 0.65 -16.20 3.63
CA ALA A 45 1.65 -17.26 3.86
C ALA A 45 1.06 -18.42 4.66
N PHE A 46 0.29 -18.12 5.71
CA PHE A 46 -0.34 -19.16 6.52
C PHE A 46 -1.44 -19.88 5.74
N ASN A 47 -2.23 -19.16 4.97
CA ASN A 47 -3.29 -19.76 4.15
C ASN A 47 -2.72 -20.66 3.07
N PHE A 48 -1.59 -20.28 2.49
CA PHE A 48 -0.94 -21.06 1.45
C PHE A 48 -0.47 -22.41 2.00
N ASN A 49 -0.05 -22.46 3.26
CA ASN A 49 0.47 -23.67 3.90
C ASN A 49 -0.64 -24.59 4.45
N ASN A 50 -1.87 -24.16 4.44
CA ASN A 50 -3.00 -24.97 4.85
C ASN A 50 -3.61 -25.68 3.66
#